data_8a2150f6dee857a093580d7e227a2548
#
_entry.id   8a2150f6dee857a093580d7e227a2548
#
_cell.length_a   1.000
_cell.length_b   1.000
_cell.length_c   1.000
_cell.angle_alpha   90.00
_cell.angle_beta   90.00
_cell.angle_gamma   90.00
#
_symmetry.space_group_name_H-M   'P 1'
#
loop_
_entity.id
_entity.type
_entity.pdbx_description
1 polymer ?
#
loop_
_entity_poly.entity_id
_entity_poly.type
_entity_poly.pdbx_seq_one_letter_code
_entity_poly.pdbx_strand_id
1 'polypeptide(L)'
;MKFRIKTNDPGCIENFSNIVQMIAGLAKNVILHLNKNQLSFIIKERSVFGGVTAWCDLDLAILFPERICEGISPDQDEIFLELIIDHLLHCIRPNTQSTSGRNPLYGSNSTSTSYTSVNKSRIGSNSVTGMISNLDQSVCRLLGLKIKLVRRKTPCLAIELEQSSVTGHPRSVWHFIPVQVVPPRLWDEFVETPDPDFHVSIFFPPVKTLRPFVDRMKKFAKFIIISANGSGELNFAVNVETLASVKLTFRGLKSRSWMNTESFSTEINDSMDEARSTIWDSNNVDLDSSKQINNEDPNKKLVSISLDLRRIGQLLSSPRIVPSCFVCNIIHEKLAQFLVLFDNHKLKYTIPATNL
;
A
#
# COMPACT_ATOMS: atom_id res chain seq x y z
N MET A 1 -12.10 2.81 27.73
CA MET A 1 -11.81 2.83 26.30
C MET A 1 -13.03 2.38 25.52
N LYS A 2 -13.50 3.17 24.58
CA LYS A 2 -14.61 2.85 23.69
C LYS A 2 -14.27 3.35 22.30
N PHE A 3 -14.34 2.47 21.33
CA PHE A 3 -14.10 2.80 19.94
C PHE A 3 -15.18 2.18 19.07
N ARG A 4 -15.75 3.00 18.18
CA ARG A 4 -16.73 2.58 17.19
C ARG A 4 -16.65 3.51 15.99
N ILE A 5 -16.53 2.93 14.81
CA ILE A 5 -16.65 3.62 13.52
C ILE A 5 -17.66 2.87 12.64
N LYS A 6 -18.39 3.60 11.80
CA LYS A 6 -19.35 3.02 10.86
C LYS A 6 -19.40 3.86 9.58
N THR A 7 -19.49 3.19 8.46
CA THR A 7 -19.80 3.77 7.16
C THR A 7 -20.76 2.88 6.39
N ASN A 8 -21.66 3.49 5.63
CA ASN A 8 -22.58 2.80 4.73
C ASN A 8 -22.26 3.15 3.26
N ASP A 9 -21.17 3.86 3.01
CA ASP A 9 -20.71 4.19 1.66
C ASP A 9 -19.80 3.08 1.11
N PRO A 10 -20.20 2.39 0.04
CA PRO A 10 -19.40 1.36 -0.60
C PRO A 10 -18.01 1.86 -1.06
N GLY A 11 -17.91 3.13 -1.51
CA GLY A 11 -16.65 3.74 -1.92
C GLY A 11 -15.67 3.87 -0.76
N CYS A 12 -16.14 4.32 0.40
CA CYS A 12 -15.33 4.39 1.63
C CYS A 12 -14.89 3.00 2.11
N ILE A 13 -15.76 1.99 1.99
CA ILE A 13 -15.43 0.61 2.35
C ILE A 13 -14.36 0.05 1.42
N GLU A 14 -14.47 0.28 0.11
CA GLU A 14 -13.48 -0.15 -0.87
C GLU A 14 -12.13 0.54 -0.64
N ASN A 15 -12.12 1.86 -0.42
CA ASN A 15 -10.91 2.61 -0.11
C ASN A 15 -10.24 2.06 1.15
N PHE A 16 -10.98 1.87 2.24
CA PHE A 16 -10.44 1.30 3.46
C PHE A 16 -9.89 -0.12 3.25
N SER A 17 -10.57 -0.97 2.48
CA SER A 17 -10.10 -2.31 2.14
C SER A 17 -8.79 -2.27 1.33
N ASN A 18 -8.66 -1.33 0.39
CA ASN A 18 -7.45 -1.15 -0.41
C ASN A 18 -6.27 -0.66 0.44
N ILE A 19 -6.52 0.24 1.40
CA ILE A 19 -5.50 0.70 2.36
C ILE A 19 -5.03 -0.46 3.24
N VAL A 20 -5.96 -1.22 3.82
CA VAL A 20 -5.62 -2.40 4.64
C VAL A 20 -4.82 -3.41 3.83
N GLN A 21 -5.16 -3.62 2.55
CA GLN A 21 -4.41 -4.49 1.64
C GLN A 21 -2.99 -3.97 1.39
N MET A 22 -2.83 -2.67 1.21
CA MET A 22 -1.52 -2.03 1.06
C MET A 22 -0.65 -2.26 2.30
N ILE A 23 -1.20 -1.99 3.49
CA ILE A 23 -0.50 -2.18 4.78
C ILE A 23 -0.14 -3.65 5.01
N ALA A 24 -1.03 -4.60 4.68
CA ALA A 24 -0.76 -6.03 4.78
C ALA A 24 0.39 -6.49 3.84
N GLY A 25 0.61 -5.79 2.73
CA GLY A 25 1.77 -5.99 1.87
C GLY A 25 3.10 -5.51 2.48
N LEU A 26 3.05 -4.60 3.45
CA LEU A 26 4.24 -4.02 4.08
C LEU A 26 4.67 -4.78 5.35
N ALA A 27 3.73 -5.18 6.19
CA ALA A 27 4.04 -5.86 7.46
C ALA A 27 2.93 -6.82 7.88
N LYS A 28 3.27 -7.78 8.75
CA LYS A 28 2.32 -8.73 9.34
C LYS A 28 1.67 -8.17 10.61
N ASN A 29 2.48 -7.61 11.51
CA ASN A 29 2.02 -7.01 12.76
C ASN A 29 2.02 -5.51 12.61
N VAL A 30 0.96 -4.88 13.06
CA VAL A 30 0.73 -3.44 12.92
C VAL A 30 0.15 -2.91 14.21
N ILE A 31 0.55 -1.70 14.59
CA ILE A 31 -0.09 -0.94 15.65
C ILE A 31 -1.16 -0.05 15.01
N LEU A 32 -2.36 -0.15 15.51
CA LEU A 32 -3.47 0.71 15.16
C LEU A 32 -3.59 1.80 16.21
N HIS A 33 -3.30 3.03 15.84
CA HIS A 33 -3.49 4.20 16.67
C HIS A 33 -4.82 4.86 16.30
N LEU A 34 -5.63 5.09 17.30
CA LEU A 34 -7.00 5.59 17.18
C LEU A 34 -7.18 6.84 18.02
N ASN A 35 -7.65 7.91 17.42
CA ASN A 35 -8.13 9.09 18.09
C ASN A 35 -9.49 9.54 17.53
N LYS A 36 -10.04 10.67 17.94
CA LYS A 36 -11.36 11.16 17.50
C LYS A 36 -11.44 11.46 16.01
N ASN A 37 -10.33 11.89 15.40
CA ASN A 37 -10.32 12.40 14.02
C ASN A 37 -9.52 11.51 13.07
N GLN A 38 -8.57 10.74 13.59
CA GLN A 38 -7.58 10.03 12.80
C GLN A 38 -7.47 8.57 13.22
N LEU A 39 -7.24 7.72 12.25
CA LEU A 39 -6.83 6.33 12.39
C LEU A 39 -5.50 6.17 11.70
N SER A 40 -4.47 5.73 12.43
CA SER A 40 -3.14 5.54 11.88
C SER A 40 -2.73 4.08 11.99
N PHE A 41 -2.22 3.52 10.89
CA PHE A 41 -1.51 2.24 10.92
C PHE A 41 -0.03 2.51 11.07
N ILE A 42 0.58 2.00 12.14
CA ILE A 42 1.99 2.19 12.45
C ILE A 42 2.71 0.86 12.32
N ILE A 43 3.75 0.84 11.52
CA ILE A 43 4.68 -0.28 11.36
C ILE A 43 6.01 0.16 11.95
N LYS A 44 6.54 -0.61 12.88
CA LYS A 44 7.85 -0.38 13.46
C LYS A 44 8.57 -1.72 13.62
N GLU A 45 9.45 -2.02 12.69
CA GLU A 45 10.28 -3.22 12.78
C GLU A 45 11.41 -2.99 13.78
N ARG A 46 11.56 -3.90 14.71
CA ARG A 46 12.70 -3.91 15.65
C ARG A 46 13.86 -4.64 15.00
N SER A 47 14.91 -3.91 14.65
CA SER A 47 16.16 -4.46 14.11
C SER A 47 17.34 -3.78 14.77
N VAL A 48 18.43 -4.51 14.96
CA VAL A 48 19.70 -4.01 15.56
C VAL A 48 20.30 -2.88 14.71
N PHE A 49 20.10 -2.90 13.40
CA PHE A 49 20.65 -1.92 12.45
C PHE A 49 19.62 -0.88 11.97
N GLY A 50 18.53 -0.71 12.70
CA GLY A 50 17.42 0.12 12.25
C GLY A 50 16.44 -0.69 11.40
N GLY A 51 15.16 -0.74 11.81
CA GLY A 51 14.11 -1.41 11.07
C GLY A 51 13.34 -0.46 10.15
N VAL A 52 12.57 -1.03 9.27
CA VAL A 52 11.59 -0.28 8.49
C VAL A 52 10.55 0.33 9.42
N THR A 53 10.19 1.57 9.17
CA THR A 53 9.10 2.25 9.86
C THR A 53 8.09 2.79 8.85
N ALA A 54 6.81 2.74 9.21
CA ALA A 54 5.77 3.35 8.39
C ALA A 54 4.66 3.93 9.27
N TRP A 55 4.11 5.05 8.82
CA TRP A 55 2.89 5.66 9.32
C TRP A 55 1.94 5.85 8.16
N CYS A 56 0.73 5.33 8.30
CA CYS A 56 -0.34 5.52 7.32
C CYS A 56 -1.52 6.16 8.04
N ASP A 57 -1.72 7.44 7.78
CA ASP A 57 -2.71 8.26 8.44
C ASP A 57 -3.96 8.40 7.59
N LEU A 58 -5.11 8.07 8.17
CA LEU A 58 -6.42 8.14 7.56
C LEU A 58 -7.28 9.17 8.28
N ASP A 59 -7.92 10.04 7.52
CA ASP A 59 -8.94 10.92 8.06
C ASP A 59 -10.24 10.15 8.29
N LEU A 60 -10.61 9.98 9.56
CA LEU A 60 -11.85 9.29 9.93
C LEU A 60 -13.10 10.08 9.53
N ALA A 61 -13.01 11.42 9.40
CA ALA A 61 -14.16 12.22 9.02
C ALA A 61 -14.61 11.91 7.60
N ILE A 62 -13.67 11.62 6.71
CA ILE A 62 -13.95 11.30 5.31
C ILE A 62 -14.44 9.85 5.16
N LEU A 63 -13.76 8.89 5.80
CA LEU A 63 -14.04 7.47 5.60
C LEU A 63 -15.20 6.95 6.45
N PHE A 64 -15.35 7.48 7.67
CA PHE A 64 -16.31 7.00 8.67
C PHE A 64 -17.07 8.18 9.31
N PRO A 65 -18.18 8.60 8.73
CA PRO A 65 -18.98 9.72 9.25
C PRO A 65 -19.49 9.46 10.67
N GLU A 66 -19.90 8.21 10.97
CA GLU A 66 -20.30 7.82 12.33
C GLU A 66 -19.08 7.29 13.08
N ARG A 67 -18.59 8.06 14.07
CA ARG A 67 -17.41 7.70 14.86
C ARG A 67 -17.54 8.09 16.33
N ILE A 68 -17.01 7.24 17.19
CA ILE A 68 -16.89 7.45 18.63
C ILE A 68 -15.52 6.90 19.04
N CYS A 69 -14.70 7.73 19.68
CA CYS A 69 -13.46 7.31 20.31
C CYS A 69 -13.42 7.93 21.71
N GLU A 70 -13.27 7.09 22.73
CA GLU A 70 -13.09 7.49 24.14
C GLU A 70 -11.90 6.70 24.66
N GLY A 71 -10.81 7.40 24.97
CA GLY A 71 -9.56 6.84 25.47
C GLY A 71 -9.65 6.31 26.91
N ILE A 72 -8.50 6.33 27.61
CA ILE A 72 -8.39 5.88 29.00
C ILE A 72 -8.90 6.95 29.96
N SER A 73 -8.63 8.22 29.65
CA SER A 73 -9.06 9.39 30.42
C SER A 73 -9.42 10.53 29.47
N PRO A 74 -10.13 11.57 29.95
CA PRO A 74 -10.44 12.75 29.12
C PRO A 74 -9.21 13.45 28.53
N ASP A 75 -8.06 13.38 29.22
CA ASP A 75 -6.80 13.98 28.80
C ASP A 75 -5.99 13.06 27.86
N GLN A 76 -6.33 11.76 27.80
CA GLN A 76 -5.70 10.75 26.94
C GLN A 76 -6.76 10.04 26.11
N ASP A 77 -7.28 10.73 25.13
CA ASP A 77 -8.37 10.28 24.26
C ASP A 77 -7.84 9.46 23.06
N GLU A 78 -6.80 8.66 23.34
CA GLU A 78 -6.11 7.83 22.34
C GLU A 78 -6.13 6.35 22.74
N ILE A 79 -6.09 5.49 21.75
CA ILE A 79 -6.07 4.04 21.92
C ILE A 79 -5.04 3.44 20.96
N PHE A 80 -4.12 2.64 21.48
CA PHE A 80 -3.15 1.89 20.69
C PHE A 80 -3.44 0.40 20.80
N LEU A 81 -3.61 -0.26 19.66
CA LEU A 81 -3.92 -1.68 19.56
C LEU A 81 -2.92 -2.38 18.64
N GLU A 82 -2.31 -3.46 19.08
CA GLU A 82 -1.53 -4.34 18.23
C GLU A 82 -2.41 -5.43 17.62
N LEU A 83 -2.28 -5.64 16.32
CA LEU A 83 -3.03 -6.67 15.60
C LEU A 83 -2.24 -7.26 14.43
N ILE A 84 -2.65 -8.45 13.99
CA ILE A 84 -2.21 -9.08 12.75
C ILE A 84 -3.10 -8.55 11.63
N ILE A 85 -2.51 -7.77 10.73
CA ILE A 85 -3.26 -7.05 9.68
C ILE A 85 -3.98 -7.98 8.70
N ASP A 86 -3.43 -9.18 8.45
CA ASP A 86 -4.05 -10.18 7.59
C ASP A 86 -5.43 -10.61 8.09
N HIS A 87 -5.64 -10.65 9.41
CA HIS A 87 -6.96 -10.96 9.97
C HIS A 87 -7.98 -9.88 9.60
N LEU A 88 -7.59 -8.60 9.68
CA LEU A 88 -8.43 -7.49 9.26
C LEU A 88 -8.72 -7.53 7.77
N LEU A 89 -7.70 -7.79 6.96
CA LEU A 89 -7.83 -7.90 5.51
C LEU A 89 -8.79 -9.02 5.10
N HIS A 90 -8.68 -10.20 5.72
CA HIS A 90 -9.58 -11.33 5.44
C HIS A 90 -11.03 -11.03 5.79
N CYS A 91 -11.27 -10.28 6.88
CA CYS A 91 -12.62 -9.89 7.26
C CYS A 91 -13.26 -8.91 6.26
N ILE A 92 -12.49 -7.93 5.74
CA ILE A 92 -13.05 -6.82 4.93
C ILE A 92 -13.14 -7.20 3.45
N ARG A 93 -12.35 -8.16 2.98
CA ARG A 93 -12.42 -8.59 1.57
C ARG A 93 -13.81 -9.13 1.24
N PRO A 94 -14.49 -8.59 0.22
CA PRO A 94 -15.70 -9.22 -0.26
C PRO A 94 -15.36 -10.64 -0.72
N ASN A 95 -16.08 -11.62 -0.21
CA ASN A 95 -15.94 -13.00 -0.64
C ASN A 95 -16.45 -13.11 -2.10
N THR A 96 -15.57 -12.89 -3.06
CA THR A 96 -15.78 -13.19 -4.48
C THR A 96 -15.58 -14.69 -4.77
N GLN A 97 -15.58 -15.53 -3.74
CA GLN A 97 -15.59 -16.97 -3.98
C GLN A 97 -16.98 -17.37 -4.48
N SER A 98 -17.12 -17.38 -5.81
CA SER A 98 -18.06 -18.24 -6.47
C SER A 98 -17.96 -19.63 -5.85
N THR A 99 -19.05 -20.11 -5.29
CA THR A 99 -19.25 -21.49 -4.89
C THR A 99 -19.15 -22.40 -6.12
N SER A 100 -17.92 -22.69 -6.57
CA SER A 100 -17.66 -23.91 -7.29
C SER A 100 -17.68 -24.99 -6.22
N GLY A 101 -18.87 -25.62 -6.07
CA GLY A 101 -19.03 -26.78 -5.19
C GLY A 101 -18.02 -27.87 -5.53
N ARG A 102 -17.05 -28.03 -4.66
CA ARG A 102 -16.31 -29.27 -4.48
C ARG A 102 -16.35 -29.58 -3.01
N ASN A 103 -17.35 -30.38 -2.66
CA ASN A 103 -17.32 -31.18 -1.46
C ASN A 103 -16.07 -32.09 -1.55
N PRO A 104 -15.19 -32.10 -0.55
CA PRO A 104 -14.22 -33.16 -0.42
C PRO A 104 -14.91 -34.34 0.30
N LEU A 105 -15.56 -35.20 -0.45
CA LEU A 105 -15.91 -36.51 0.01
C LEU A 105 -14.76 -37.48 -0.32
N TYR A 106 -14.15 -37.95 0.73
CA TYR A 106 -13.41 -39.20 0.92
C TYR A 106 -13.11 -40.07 -0.32
N GLY A 107 -11.81 -40.36 -0.46
CA GLY A 107 -11.10 -41.59 -0.80
C GLY A 107 -11.60 -42.47 -1.90
N SER A 108 -10.71 -42.72 -2.85
CA SER A 108 -10.08 -44.00 -3.15
C SER A 108 -9.44 -43.99 -4.53
N ASN A 109 -8.32 -44.64 -4.59
CA ASN A 109 -7.47 -44.92 -5.73
C ASN A 109 -8.21 -45.42 -6.98
N SER A 110 -7.84 -44.93 -8.16
CA SER A 110 -7.46 -45.82 -9.25
C SER A 110 -7.00 -45.04 -10.49
N THR A 111 -5.89 -45.51 -10.99
CA THR A 111 -5.22 -45.30 -12.28
C THR A 111 -6.16 -45.48 -13.49
N SER A 112 -5.98 -44.64 -14.52
CA SER A 112 -5.71 -45.07 -15.90
C SER A 112 -6.07 -44.00 -16.94
N THR A 113 -5.10 -43.53 -17.68
CA THR A 113 -4.82 -43.62 -19.14
C THR A 113 -5.89 -43.18 -20.12
N SER A 114 -5.53 -42.07 -20.81
CA SER A 114 -5.38 -41.96 -22.30
C SER A 114 -6.58 -41.81 -23.25
N TYR A 115 -6.26 -40.97 -24.22
CA TYR A 115 -6.59 -40.89 -25.66
C TYR A 115 -7.83 -40.07 -26.12
N THR A 116 -7.46 -38.99 -26.77
CA THR A 116 -7.78 -38.50 -28.11
C THR A 116 -9.10 -38.96 -28.77
N SER A 117 -9.86 -38.03 -29.29
CA SER A 117 -9.91 -37.78 -30.72
C SER A 117 -11.02 -36.80 -31.17
N VAL A 118 -10.68 -36.10 -32.19
CA VAL A 118 -11.40 -35.23 -33.08
C VAL A 118 -12.65 -35.94 -33.68
N ASN A 119 -13.78 -35.22 -33.81
CA ASN A 119 -14.44 -35.13 -35.13
C ASN A 119 -15.51 -34.04 -35.21
N LYS A 120 -15.40 -33.34 -36.34
CA LYS A 120 -16.38 -32.42 -36.92
C LYS A 120 -17.63 -33.17 -37.41
N SER A 121 -18.81 -32.57 -37.23
CA SER A 121 -19.79 -32.50 -38.36
C SER A 121 -20.87 -31.45 -38.06
N ARG A 122 -21.15 -30.68 -39.07
CA ARG A 122 -22.23 -29.73 -39.28
C ARG A 122 -23.58 -30.45 -39.23
N ILE A 123 -24.62 -29.77 -38.75
CA ILE A 123 -25.88 -29.51 -39.48
C ILE A 123 -26.74 -28.57 -38.62
N GLY A 124 -27.34 -27.59 -39.25
CA GLY A 124 -28.11 -26.53 -38.62
C GLY A 124 -29.55 -26.93 -38.28
N SER A 125 -30.12 -26.19 -37.39
CA SER A 125 -31.54 -25.86 -37.38
C SER A 125 -31.80 -24.70 -36.42
N ASN A 126 -32.55 -23.74 -36.92
CA ASN A 126 -33.07 -22.59 -36.22
C ASN A 126 -33.88 -23.02 -34.97
N SER A 127 -33.57 -22.45 -33.83
CA SER A 127 -34.58 -22.24 -32.83
C SER A 127 -34.19 -21.04 -31.94
N VAL A 128 -35.15 -20.13 -31.90
CA VAL A 128 -35.26 -18.98 -31.02
C VAL A 128 -34.99 -19.38 -29.57
N THR A 129 -33.86 -18.97 -29.04
CA THR A 129 -33.65 -18.92 -27.57
C THR A 129 -32.64 -17.79 -27.31
N GLY A 130 -33.06 -16.59 -27.67
CA GLY A 130 -32.52 -15.40 -27.07
C GLY A 130 -33.04 -15.28 -25.63
N MET A 131 -32.20 -14.77 -24.76
CA MET A 131 -32.50 -14.33 -23.42
C MET A 131 -32.55 -15.38 -22.30
N ILE A 132 -31.46 -16.09 -22.02
CA ILE A 132 -31.08 -16.46 -20.65
C ILE A 132 -29.54 -16.56 -20.63
N SER A 133 -28.87 -15.45 -20.65
CA SER A 133 -27.42 -15.40 -20.41
C SER A 133 -27.01 -14.14 -19.65
N ASN A 134 -27.79 -13.80 -18.63
CA ASN A 134 -27.39 -12.89 -17.60
C ASN A 134 -27.93 -13.38 -16.25
N LEU A 135 -27.58 -14.61 -15.89
CA LEU A 135 -27.46 -14.92 -14.47
C LEU A 135 -26.25 -14.14 -14.01
N ASP A 136 -26.50 -12.87 -13.73
CA ASP A 136 -25.61 -12.03 -12.92
C ASP A 136 -25.19 -12.90 -11.73
N GLN A 137 -23.92 -13.30 -11.75
CA GLN A 137 -23.26 -13.77 -10.54
C GLN A 137 -23.54 -12.66 -9.54
N SER A 138 -24.41 -12.91 -8.58
CA SER A 138 -24.82 -11.97 -7.55
C SER A 138 -23.59 -11.68 -6.72
N VAL A 139 -22.81 -10.69 -7.18
CA VAL A 139 -21.68 -10.15 -6.45
C VAL A 139 -22.25 -9.61 -5.17
N CYS A 140 -21.99 -10.29 -4.04
CA CYS A 140 -22.37 -9.79 -2.73
C CYS A 140 -21.71 -8.43 -2.52
N ARG A 141 -22.48 -7.36 -2.68
CA ARG A 141 -21.98 -6.00 -2.45
C ARG A 141 -22.00 -5.72 -0.96
N LEU A 142 -20.91 -5.13 -0.47
CA LEU A 142 -20.84 -4.59 0.88
C LEU A 142 -21.67 -3.31 0.93
N LEU A 143 -22.64 -3.27 1.84
CA LEU A 143 -23.55 -2.15 2.05
C LEU A 143 -23.17 -1.31 3.27
N GLY A 144 -22.49 -1.93 4.22
CA GLY A 144 -22.07 -1.26 5.44
C GLY A 144 -20.88 -1.96 6.11
N LEU A 145 -20.06 -1.16 6.74
CA LEU A 145 -18.93 -1.60 7.57
C LEU A 145 -18.99 -0.89 8.90
N LYS A 146 -18.96 -1.66 9.98
CA LYS A 146 -18.86 -1.14 11.34
C LYS A 146 -17.77 -1.88 12.10
N ILE A 147 -16.88 -1.13 12.71
CA ILE A 147 -15.79 -1.64 13.53
C ILE A 147 -15.94 -1.08 14.94
N LYS A 148 -15.85 -1.94 15.95
CA LYS A 148 -15.92 -1.53 17.36
C LYS A 148 -14.98 -2.35 18.21
N LEU A 149 -14.42 -1.70 19.25
CA LEU A 149 -13.65 -2.38 20.28
C LEU A 149 -14.62 -3.02 21.27
N VAL A 150 -14.44 -4.31 21.55
CA VAL A 150 -15.25 -5.07 22.47
C VAL A 150 -14.37 -5.91 23.38
N ARG A 151 -14.82 -6.10 24.63
CA ARG A 151 -14.16 -7.00 25.58
C ARG A 151 -14.95 -8.30 25.64
N ARG A 152 -14.33 -9.39 25.19
CA ARG A 152 -14.79 -10.76 25.44
C ARG A 152 -13.90 -11.42 26.48
N LYS A 153 -13.39 -12.63 26.22
CA LYS A 153 -12.31 -13.23 27.04
C LYS A 153 -11.03 -12.41 26.91
N THR A 154 -10.74 -11.94 25.68
CA THR A 154 -9.66 -11.01 25.34
C THR A 154 -10.23 -9.77 24.65
N PRO A 155 -9.52 -8.63 24.63
CA PRO A 155 -9.91 -7.49 23.79
C PRO A 155 -9.96 -7.92 22.31
N CYS A 156 -11.03 -7.50 21.61
CA CYS A 156 -11.24 -7.84 20.20
C CYS A 156 -11.78 -6.63 19.44
N LEU A 157 -11.38 -6.49 18.18
CA LEU A 157 -12.11 -5.67 17.22
C LEU A 157 -13.26 -6.52 16.65
N ALA A 158 -14.48 -6.12 16.91
CA ALA A 158 -15.67 -6.68 16.31
C ALA A 158 -15.98 -5.94 15.02
N ILE A 159 -16.01 -6.65 13.90
CA ILE A 159 -16.28 -6.14 12.56
C ILE A 159 -17.63 -6.68 12.15
N GLU A 160 -18.53 -5.79 11.84
CA GLU A 160 -19.85 -6.08 11.30
C GLU A 160 -19.90 -5.62 9.85
N LEU A 161 -20.18 -6.55 8.94
CA LEU A 161 -20.32 -6.32 7.52
C LEU A 161 -21.78 -6.53 7.13
N GLU A 162 -22.38 -5.51 6.55
CA GLU A 162 -23.69 -5.63 5.91
C GLU A 162 -23.49 -5.93 4.42
N GLN A 163 -24.08 -7.01 3.95
CA GLN A 163 -23.97 -7.49 2.58
C GLN A 163 -25.33 -7.54 1.92
N SER A 164 -25.39 -7.23 0.62
CA SER A 164 -26.61 -7.49 -0.18
C SER A 164 -26.83 -9.00 -0.27
N SER A 165 -28.08 -9.41 -0.18
CA SER A 165 -28.48 -10.80 -0.41
C SER A 165 -29.31 -10.90 -1.67
N VAL A 166 -29.23 -12.05 -2.35
CA VAL A 166 -30.07 -12.38 -3.51
C VAL A 166 -31.55 -12.36 -3.16
N THR A 167 -31.88 -12.58 -1.89
CA THR A 167 -33.29 -12.57 -1.38
C THR A 167 -33.82 -11.16 -1.06
N GLY A 168 -33.02 -10.10 -1.32
CA GLY A 168 -33.42 -8.71 -1.07
C GLY A 168 -33.29 -8.25 0.39
N HIS A 169 -33.01 -9.14 1.33
CA HIS A 169 -32.78 -8.77 2.73
C HIS A 169 -31.27 -8.65 3.00
N PRO A 170 -30.79 -7.55 3.62
CA PRO A 170 -29.40 -7.41 3.97
C PRO A 170 -28.98 -8.49 4.97
N ARG A 171 -27.78 -9.05 4.78
CA ARG A 171 -27.18 -10.04 5.67
C ARG A 171 -26.06 -9.40 6.46
N SER A 172 -26.08 -9.51 7.79
CA SER A 172 -24.98 -9.07 8.65
C SER A 172 -24.04 -10.23 8.97
N VAL A 173 -22.75 -10.04 8.72
CA VAL A 173 -21.68 -10.98 9.04
C VAL A 173 -20.80 -10.36 10.12
N TRP A 174 -20.51 -11.13 11.17
CA TRP A 174 -19.70 -10.68 12.29
C TRP A 174 -18.39 -11.43 12.36
N HIS A 175 -17.29 -10.67 12.50
CA HIS A 175 -15.95 -11.20 12.75
C HIS A 175 -15.40 -10.58 14.04
N PHE A 176 -14.54 -11.36 14.73
CA PHE A 176 -13.89 -10.90 15.96
C PHE A 176 -12.39 -11.15 15.84
N ILE A 177 -11.63 -10.07 15.77
CA ILE A 177 -10.18 -10.10 15.65
C ILE A 177 -9.57 -9.85 17.02
N PRO A 178 -8.81 -10.81 17.58
CA PRO A 178 -8.09 -10.57 18.82
C PRO A 178 -7.07 -9.45 18.63
N VAL A 179 -6.99 -8.54 19.60
CA VAL A 179 -6.03 -7.43 19.63
C VAL A 179 -5.35 -7.36 20.98
N GLN A 180 -4.14 -6.81 21.00
CA GLN A 180 -3.46 -6.47 22.27
C GLN A 180 -3.54 -4.96 22.48
N VAL A 181 -3.99 -4.56 23.65
CA VAL A 181 -3.99 -3.14 24.02
C VAL A 181 -2.57 -2.76 24.45
N VAL A 182 -2.00 -1.77 23.79
CA VAL A 182 -0.67 -1.25 24.11
C VAL A 182 -0.79 -0.37 25.37
N PRO A 183 -0.03 -0.67 26.43
CA PRO A 183 -0.10 0.13 27.65
C PRO A 183 0.47 1.54 27.42
N PRO A 184 -0.04 2.59 28.11
CA PRO A 184 0.35 3.99 27.88
C PRO A 184 1.87 4.25 28.01
N ARG A 185 2.55 3.50 28.88
CA ARG A 185 4.01 3.60 29.05
C ARG A 185 4.84 3.29 27.81
N LEU A 186 4.23 2.64 26.79
CA LEU A 186 4.88 2.29 25.54
C LEU A 186 4.43 3.17 24.36
N TRP A 187 3.53 4.13 24.57
CA TRP A 187 2.99 4.97 23.51
C TRP A 187 4.05 5.85 22.86
N ASP A 188 5.00 6.36 23.67
CA ASP A 188 6.11 7.18 23.18
C ASP A 188 6.96 6.47 22.12
N GLU A 189 6.98 5.13 22.15
CA GLU A 189 7.66 4.35 21.11
C GLU A 189 7.00 4.47 19.73
N PHE A 190 5.71 4.82 19.68
CA PHE A 190 4.90 4.88 18.46
C PHE A 190 4.59 6.30 18.02
N VAL A 191 5.16 7.31 18.66
CA VAL A 191 5.08 8.69 18.20
C VAL A 191 5.91 8.84 16.93
N GLU A 192 5.36 9.53 15.94
CA GLU A 192 6.08 9.85 14.72
C GLU A 192 7.26 10.78 15.03
N THR A 193 8.45 10.35 14.66
CA THR A 193 9.63 11.19 14.81
C THR A 193 9.62 12.34 13.81
N PRO A 194 10.06 13.54 14.19
CA PRO A 194 10.17 14.65 13.24
C PRO A 194 11.07 14.28 12.07
N ASP A 195 10.78 14.85 10.92
CA ASP A 195 11.54 14.59 9.72
C ASP A 195 12.97 15.13 9.88
N PRO A 196 13.99 14.33 9.57
CA PRO A 196 15.37 14.78 9.56
C PRO A 196 15.64 15.67 8.33
N ASP A 197 16.74 16.38 8.36
CA ASP A 197 17.21 17.14 7.19
C ASP A 197 17.64 16.19 6.05
N PHE A 198 16.89 16.18 4.97
CA PHE A 198 17.16 15.36 3.80
C PHE A 198 18.17 16.06 2.88
N HIS A 199 19.09 15.27 2.31
CA HIS A 199 20.07 15.79 1.34
C HIS A 199 19.43 16.03 -0.03
N VAL A 200 18.48 15.18 -0.44
CA VAL A 200 17.74 15.30 -1.70
C VAL A 200 16.31 14.84 -1.50
N SER A 201 15.39 15.58 -2.12
CA SER A 201 13.99 15.29 -2.20
C SER A 201 13.53 15.34 -3.65
N ILE A 202 13.06 14.23 -4.18
CA ILE A 202 12.73 14.12 -5.60
C ILE A 202 11.39 13.43 -5.81
N PHE A 203 10.60 13.93 -6.76
CA PHE A 203 9.37 13.27 -7.15
C PHE A 203 9.68 11.94 -7.84
N PHE A 204 8.98 10.91 -7.41
CA PHE A 204 9.19 9.56 -7.90
C PHE A 204 8.48 9.37 -9.24
N PRO A 205 9.07 8.64 -10.19
CA PRO A 205 8.41 8.34 -11.45
C PRO A 205 7.18 7.46 -11.25
N PRO A 206 6.28 7.39 -12.23
CA PRO A 206 5.05 6.61 -12.11
C PRO A 206 5.31 5.15 -11.69
N VAL A 207 4.58 4.68 -10.69
CA VAL A 207 4.71 3.30 -10.15
C VAL A 207 4.60 2.25 -11.24
N LYS A 208 3.74 2.48 -12.25
CA LYS A 208 3.57 1.57 -13.39
C LYS A 208 4.85 1.33 -14.18
N THR A 209 5.73 2.34 -14.25
CA THR A 209 7.02 2.24 -14.96
C THR A 209 8.08 1.53 -14.12
N LEU A 210 8.12 1.80 -12.82
CA LEU A 210 9.13 1.23 -11.92
C LEU A 210 8.83 -0.21 -11.51
N ARG A 211 7.59 -0.55 -11.30
CA ARG A 211 7.19 -1.87 -10.81
C ARG A 211 7.72 -3.03 -11.66
N PRO A 212 7.59 -3.03 -13.00
CA PRO A 212 8.12 -4.11 -13.82
C PRO A 212 9.64 -4.26 -13.72
N PHE A 213 10.36 -3.12 -13.60
CA PHE A 213 11.81 -3.12 -13.37
C PHE A 213 12.16 -3.77 -12.04
N VAL A 214 11.56 -3.31 -10.95
CA VAL A 214 11.79 -3.85 -9.59
C VAL A 214 11.40 -5.34 -9.51
N ASP A 215 10.26 -5.73 -10.08
CA ASP A 215 9.81 -7.14 -10.08
C ASP A 215 10.73 -8.07 -10.85
N ARG A 216 11.37 -7.56 -11.90
CA ARG A 216 12.39 -8.30 -12.66
C ARG A 216 13.69 -8.41 -11.86
N MET A 217 14.16 -7.31 -11.28
CA MET A 217 15.43 -7.24 -10.58
C MET A 217 15.43 -8.03 -9.27
N LYS A 218 14.31 -8.16 -8.57
CA LYS A 218 14.17 -9.02 -7.36
C LYS A 218 14.61 -10.47 -7.57
N LYS A 219 14.61 -10.95 -8.82
CA LYS A 219 15.04 -12.31 -9.15
C LYS A 219 16.55 -12.49 -9.18
N PHE A 220 17.28 -11.39 -9.36
CA PHE A 220 18.73 -11.38 -9.61
C PHE A 220 19.55 -10.77 -8.49
N ALA A 221 18.96 -9.86 -7.71
CA ALA A 221 19.69 -9.16 -6.66
C ALA A 221 18.82 -8.93 -5.41
N LYS A 222 19.50 -8.73 -4.29
CA LYS A 222 18.88 -8.42 -2.99
C LYS A 222 18.74 -6.91 -2.78
N PHE A 223 19.69 -6.15 -3.34
CA PHE A 223 19.83 -4.72 -3.08
C PHE A 223 19.68 -3.90 -4.36
N ILE A 224 19.21 -2.68 -4.20
CA ILE A 224 19.12 -1.66 -5.25
C ILE A 224 19.78 -0.40 -4.74
N ILE A 225 20.57 0.24 -5.57
CA ILE A 225 21.15 1.54 -5.28
C ILE A 225 20.25 2.59 -5.94
N ILE A 226 19.73 3.49 -5.14
CA ILE A 226 18.98 4.66 -5.59
C ILE A 226 19.89 5.87 -5.45
N SER A 227 20.08 6.62 -6.53
CA SER A 227 20.88 7.84 -6.53
C SER A 227 20.09 8.97 -7.13
N ALA A 228 20.05 10.11 -6.47
CA ALA A 228 19.33 11.29 -6.94
C ALA A 228 20.15 12.57 -6.73
N ASN A 229 19.82 13.61 -7.46
CA ASN A 229 20.38 14.95 -7.29
C ASN A 229 19.30 16.03 -7.34
N GLY A 230 19.69 17.24 -6.95
CA GLY A 230 18.81 18.39 -6.97
C GLY A 230 18.42 18.89 -8.37
N SER A 231 19.11 18.44 -9.43
CA SER A 231 18.82 18.80 -10.82
C SER A 231 17.73 17.91 -11.47
N GLY A 232 17.11 17.01 -10.70
CA GLY A 232 16.00 16.16 -11.19
C GLY A 232 16.44 14.88 -11.87
N GLU A 233 17.65 14.40 -11.61
CA GLU A 233 18.11 13.09 -12.05
C GLU A 233 17.89 12.04 -10.95
N LEU A 234 17.29 10.90 -11.30
CA LEU A 234 17.06 9.76 -10.43
C LEU A 234 17.51 8.48 -11.12
N ASN A 235 18.42 7.78 -10.48
CA ASN A 235 19.02 6.56 -10.99
C ASN A 235 18.68 5.37 -10.09
N PHE A 236 18.34 4.25 -10.70
CA PHE A 236 18.21 2.94 -10.08
C PHE A 236 19.28 2.02 -10.63
N ALA A 237 20.18 1.54 -9.80
CA ALA A 237 21.24 0.62 -10.20
C ALA A 237 21.13 -0.69 -9.41
N VAL A 238 21.26 -1.80 -10.12
CA VAL A 238 21.29 -3.13 -9.54
C VAL A 238 22.53 -3.84 -10.07
N ASN A 239 23.40 -4.25 -9.17
CA ASN A 239 24.58 -5.04 -9.49
C ASN A 239 24.24 -6.53 -9.29
N VAL A 240 24.30 -7.28 -10.37
CA VAL A 240 24.18 -8.74 -10.34
C VAL A 240 25.58 -9.28 -10.34
N GLU A 241 26.02 -9.76 -9.17
CA GLU A 241 27.35 -10.35 -8.90
C GLU A 241 28.11 -10.69 -10.19
N THR A 242 29.27 -10.24 -10.49
CA THR A 242 30.14 -10.55 -11.63
C THR A 242 29.51 -10.59 -13.05
N LEU A 243 28.19 -10.64 -13.22
CA LEU A 243 27.52 -10.87 -14.48
C LEU A 243 27.11 -9.60 -15.23
N ALA A 244 26.47 -8.67 -14.55
CA ALA A 244 25.95 -7.45 -15.17
C ALA A 244 25.60 -6.37 -14.15
N SER A 245 25.68 -5.11 -14.57
CA SER A 245 25.10 -3.98 -13.86
C SER A 245 23.95 -3.42 -14.71
N VAL A 246 22.77 -3.30 -14.13
CA VAL A 246 21.60 -2.75 -14.79
C VAL A 246 21.30 -1.40 -14.16
N LYS A 247 21.28 -0.36 -14.98
CA LYS A 247 20.97 1.01 -14.55
C LYS A 247 19.75 1.54 -15.30
N LEU A 248 18.81 2.11 -14.56
CA LEU A 248 17.65 2.82 -15.08
C LEU A 248 17.73 4.27 -14.62
N THR A 249 17.72 5.22 -15.58
CA THR A 249 17.89 6.65 -15.31
C THR A 249 16.64 7.40 -15.74
N PHE A 250 16.13 8.24 -14.85
CA PHE A 250 15.10 9.22 -15.13
C PHE A 250 15.72 10.62 -15.02
N ARG A 251 15.33 11.52 -15.93
CA ARG A 251 15.81 12.91 -15.98
C ARG A 251 14.62 13.86 -16.05
N GLY A 252 14.83 15.10 -15.61
CA GLY A 252 13.79 16.13 -15.64
C GLY A 252 12.68 15.93 -14.61
N LEU A 253 12.93 15.13 -13.56
CA LEU A 253 11.99 15.01 -12.45
C LEU A 253 12.00 16.28 -11.60
N LYS A 254 10.85 16.66 -11.08
CA LYS A 254 10.78 17.77 -10.12
C LYS A 254 11.56 17.39 -8.86
N SER A 255 12.45 18.27 -8.40
CA SER A 255 13.14 18.13 -7.11
C SER A 255 12.70 19.28 -6.21
N ARG A 256 12.69 19.03 -4.91
CA ARG A 256 12.32 20.03 -3.92
C ARG A 256 13.57 20.47 -3.18
N SER A 257 13.79 21.79 -3.14
CA SER A 257 14.82 22.37 -2.25
C SER A 257 14.19 22.59 -0.88
N TRP A 258 14.77 22.01 0.18
CA TRP A 258 14.25 22.05 1.55
C TRP A 258 14.48 23.38 2.28
N MET A 259 14.79 24.45 1.57
CA MET A 259 15.07 25.74 2.23
C MET A 259 13.86 26.47 2.84
N ASN A 260 12.62 25.97 2.66
CA ASN A 260 11.43 26.59 3.25
C ASN A 260 10.51 25.56 3.89
N THR A 261 10.66 25.34 5.19
CA THR A 261 9.96 24.29 5.95
C THR A 261 8.52 24.67 6.35
N GLU A 262 8.05 25.90 6.13
CA GLU A 262 6.78 26.37 6.67
C GLU A 262 5.53 26.24 5.76
N SER A 263 5.68 25.80 4.50
CA SER A 263 4.57 25.77 3.53
C SER A 263 4.13 24.39 3.06
N PHE A 264 4.38 23.34 3.88
CA PHE A 264 4.15 21.93 3.45
C PHE A 264 2.71 21.62 3.03
N SER A 265 1.72 22.23 3.67
CA SER A 265 0.29 21.99 3.38
C SER A 265 -0.26 22.80 2.22
N THR A 266 0.32 23.98 1.94
CA THR A 266 -0.20 24.90 0.92
C THR A 266 0.36 24.62 -0.49
N GLU A 267 1.66 24.25 -0.59
CA GLU A 267 2.31 23.98 -1.89
C GLU A 267 1.92 22.62 -2.50
N ILE A 268 1.43 21.67 -1.69
CA ILE A 268 0.94 20.40 -2.22
C ILE A 268 -0.34 20.61 -3.01
N ASN A 269 -1.21 21.51 -2.57
CA ASN A 269 -2.45 21.83 -3.28
C ASN A 269 -2.21 22.57 -4.60
N ASP A 270 -1.25 23.50 -4.64
CA ASP A 270 -0.91 24.25 -5.87
C ASP A 270 -0.18 23.37 -6.91
N SER A 271 0.66 22.41 -6.47
CA SER A 271 1.33 21.50 -7.41
C SER A 271 0.44 20.37 -7.92
N MET A 272 -0.71 20.09 -7.29
CA MET A 272 -1.68 19.10 -7.78
C MET A 272 -2.40 19.56 -9.06
N ASP A 273 -2.66 20.84 -9.22
CA ASP A 273 -3.31 21.37 -10.42
C ASP A 273 -2.36 21.46 -11.63
N GLU A 274 -1.07 21.71 -11.41
CA GLU A 274 -0.05 21.66 -12.47
C GLU A 274 0.32 20.25 -12.92
N ALA A 275 0.34 19.26 -12.00
CA ALA A 275 0.69 17.88 -12.34
C ALA A 275 -0.37 17.17 -13.21
N ARG A 276 -1.61 17.68 -13.23
CA ARG A 276 -2.67 17.20 -14.13
C ARG A 276 -2.51 17.66 -15.57
N SER A 277 -1.76 18.72 -15.84
CA SER A 277 -1.63 19.33 -17.16
C SER A 277 -0.39 18.91 -17.95
N THR A 278 0.59 18.25 -17.36
CA THR A 278 1.79 17.75 -18.05
C THR A 278 1.58 16.33 -18.53
N ILE A 279 1.18 16.19 -19.80
CA ILE A 279 1.26 14.95 -20.57
C ILE A 279 2.73 14.54 -20.63
N TRP A 280 3.04 13.39 -20.10
CA TRP A 280 4.37 12.78 -20.13
C TRP A 280 4.69 12.34 -21.56
N ASP A 281 5.54 13.11 -22.26
CA ASP A 281 6.17 12.61 -23.47
C ASP A 281 7.14 11.48 -23.13
N SER A 282 6.73 10.26 -23.51
CA SER A 282 7.41 9.01 -23.16
C SER A 282 8.57 8.65 -24.13
N ASN A 283 9.16 9.61 -24.84
CA ASN A 283 10.17 9.35 -25.83
C ASN A 283 11.51 10.01 -25.53
N ASN A 284 12.21 9.57 -24.49
CA ASN A 284 13.67 9.76 -24.41
C ASN A 284 14.27 8.70 -23.46
N VAL A 285 14.49 7.53 -24.02
CA VAL A 285 15.42 6.54 -23.50
C VAL A 285 16.70 6.70 -24.28
N ASP A 286 17.56 7.62 -23.85
CA ASP A 286 18.91 7.71 -24.39
C ASP A 286 19.84 6.77 -23.62
N LEU A 287 20.28 5.75 -24.32
CA LEU A 287 21.48 4.98 -24.02
C LEU A 287 22.65 5.78 -24.64
N ASP A 288 23.45 6.38 -23.81
CA ASP A 288 24.90 6.42 -23.94
C ASP A 288 25.58 7.74 -23.55
N SER A 289 26.84 7.55 -23.08
CA SER A 289 27.98 8.48 -23.16
C SER A 289 28.38 9.20 -21.88
N SER A 290 29.36 8.57 -21.25
CA SER A 290 30.39 9.19 -20.43
C SER A 290 31.00 10.45 -21.07
N LYS A 291 30.78 11.60 -20.43
CA LYS A 291 31.73 12.73 -20.50
C LYS A 291 31.81 13.39 -19.12
N GLN A 292 32.97 13.25 -18.51
CA GLN A 292 33.37 14.04 -17.36
C GLN A 292 33.49 15.50 -17.78
N ILE A 293 32.71 16.37 -17.10
CA ILE A 293 33.03 17.80 -17.04
C ILE A 293 32.91 18.20 -15.58
N ASN A 294 34.09 18.53 -15.02
CA ASN A 294 34.24 19.10 -13.69
C ASN A 294 33.67 20.52 -13.70
N ASN A 295 32.53 20.72 -13.11
CA ASN A 295 32.08 21.98 -12.53
C ASN A 295 31.14 21.60 -11.39
N GLU A 296 31.55 21.82 -10.17
CA GLU A 296 30.86 21.46 -8.94
C GLU A 296 29.73 22.42 -8.65
N ASP A 297 28.64 22.30 -9.37
CA ASP A 297 27.35 22.83 -8.93
C ASP A 297 26.83 21.93 -7.81
N PRO A 298 26.57 22.46 -6.59
CA PRO A 298 26.12 21.68 -5.46
C PRO A 298 24.83 20.88 -5.75
N ASN A 299 24.01 21.34 -6.70
CA ASN A 299 22.80 20.67 -7.14
C ASN A 299 23.05 19.44 -8.04
N LYS A 300 24.24 19.25 -8.58
CA LYS A 300 24.61 18.10 -9.43
C LYS A 300 25.19 16.94 -8.64
N LYS A 301 25.51 17.14 -7.35
CA LYS A 301 26.06 16.07 -6.50
C LYS A 301 25.04 14.98 -6.32
N LEU A 302 25.36 13.76 -6.76
CA LEU A 302 24.51 12.58 -6.59
C LEU A 302 24.56 12.10 -5.13
N VAL A 303 23.40 12.04 -4.52
CA VAL A 303 23.17 11.42 -3.21
C VAL A 303 22.71 9.99 -3.45
N SER A 304 23.37 9.00 -2.90
CA SER A 304 23.09 7.59 -3.13
C SER A 304 22.76 6.85 -1.84
N ILE A 305 21.96 5.81 -1.98
CA ILE A 305 21.60 4.90 -0.90
C ILE A 305 21.38 3.49 -1.43
N SER A 306 21.85 2.48 -0.69
CA SER A 306 21.56 1.08 -0.96
C SER A 306 20.39 0.60 -0.11
N LEU A 307 19.38 -0.01 -0.74
CA LEU A 307 18.13 -0.44 -0.10
C LEU A 307 17.81 -1.90 -0.42
N ASP A 308 17.09 -2.57 0.47
CA ASP A 308 16.54 -3.91 0.21
C ASP A 308 15.47 -3.83 -0.90
N LEU A 309 15.73 -4.53 -1.99
CA LEU A 309 14.86 -4.57 -3.17
C LEU A 309 13.48 -5.17 -2.89
N ARG A 310 13.36 -6.05 -1.86
CA ARG A 310 12.06 -6.58 -1.42
C ARG A 310 11.20 -5.47 -0.84
N ARG A 311 11.79 -4.58 -0.01
CA ARG A 311 11.07 -3.49 0.65
C ARG A 311 10.53 -2.49 -0.38
N ILE A 312 11.36 -2.13 -1.35
CA ILE A 312 10.90 -1.31 -2.49
C ILE A 312 9.79 -2.02 -3.25
N GLY A 313 9.96 -3.32 -3.53
CA GLY A 313 8.92 -4.09 -4.20
C GLY A 313 7.61 -4.19 -3.43
N GLN A 314 7.65 -4.29 -2.10
CA GLN A 314 6.44 -4.27 -1.27
C GLN A 314 5.73 -2.93 -1.36
N LEU A 315 6.47 -1.81 -1.28
CA LEU A 315 5.92 -0.46 -1.43
C LEU A 315 5.22 -0.27 -2.79
N LEU A 316 5.85 -0.74 -3.87
CA LEU A 316 5.31 -0.62 -5.23
C LEU A 316 4.22 -1.65 -5.56
N SER A 317 3.97 -2.62 -4.67
CA SER A 317 3.05 -3.75 -4.96
C SER A 317 1.58 -3.40 -4.80
N SER A 318 1.24 -2.24 -4.24
CA SER A 318 -0.18 -1.85 -4.08
C SER A 318 -0.89 -1.77 -5.44
N PRO A 319 -1.79 -2.70 -5.78
CA PRO A 319 -2.26 -2.85 -7.17
C PRO A 319 -3.39 -1.90 -7.55
N ARG A 320 -4.11 -1.32 -6.57
CA ARG A 320 -5.38 -0.66 -6.80
C ARG A 320 -5.41 0.84 -6.48
N ILE A 321 -4.42 1.33 -5.74
CA ILE A 321 -4.39 2.73 -5.35
C ILE A 321 -3.29 3.42 -6.15
N VAL A 322 -3.69 4.40 -6.95
CA VAL A 322 -2.75 5.29 -7.66
C VAL A 322 -2.48 6.47 -6.75
N PRO A 323 -1.23 6.73 -6.35
CA PRO A 323 -0.91 7.88 -5.54
C PRO A 323 -1.09 9.18 -6.33
N SER A 324 -1.61 10.20 -5.68
CA SER A 324 -1.69 11.57 -6.23
C SER A 324 -0.29 12.20 -6.28
N CYS A 325 0.54 11.88 -5.27
CA CYS A 325 1.91 12.37 -5.20
C CYS A 325 2.82 11.29 -4.58
N PHE A 326 4.02 11.14 -5.12
CA PHE A 326 5.02 10.22 -4.61
C PHE A 326 6.38 10.90 -4.58
N VAL A 327 6.94 11.10 -3.38
CA VAL A 327 8.23 11.76 -3.16
C VAL A 327 9.18 10.79 -2.50
N CYS A 328 10.43 10.83 -2.93
CA CYS A 328 11.54 10.10 -2.32
C CYS A 328 12.52 11.10 -1.70
N ASN A 329 12.67 11.03 -0.39
CA ASN A 329 13.60 11.83 0.39
C ASN A 329 14.79 10.96 0.76
N ILE A 330 16.01 11.42 0.51
CA ILE A 330 17.22 10.61 0.72
C ILE A 330 18.20 11.33 1.64
N ILE A 331 18.67 10.61 2.65
CA ILE A 331 19.88 10.92 3.39
C ILE A 331 20.95 9.95 2.95
N HIS A 332 22.06 10.48 2.44
CA HIS A 332 23.17 9.71 1.89
C HIS A 332 23.61 8.58 2.83
N GLU A 333 23.57 7.36 2.34
CA GLU A 333 23.99 6.13 3.03
C GLU A 333 23.33 5.88 4.40
N LYS A 334 22.25 6.59 4.75
CA LYS A 334 21.57 6.44 6.04
C LYS A 334 20.14 5.89 5.89
N LEU A 335 19.29 6.63 5.22
CA LEU A 335 17.89 6.23 5.06
C LEU A 335 17.26 6.84 3.81
N ALA A 336 16.24 6.18 3.29
CA ALA A 336 15.31 6.74 2.33
C ALA A 336 13.89 6.74 2.92
N GLN A 337 13.23 7.88 2.81
CA GLN A 337 11.84 8.04 3.21
C GLN A 337 10.98 8.23 1.95
N PHE A 338 9.96 7.43 1.83
CA PHE A 338 8.97 7.51 0.76
C PHE A 338 7.70 8.13 1.32
N LEU A 339 7.35 9.31 0.83
CA LEU A 339 6.12 9.99 1.14
C LEU A 339 5.15 9.77 -0.02
N VAL A 340 4.07 9.06 0.26
CA VAL A 340 3.05 8.71 -0.73
C VAL A 340 1.73 9.33 -0.29
N LEU A 341 1.22 10.24 -1.10
CA LEU A 341 -0.03 10.93 -0.84
C LEU A 341 -1.12 10.32 -1.73
N PHE A 342 -2.26 10.12 -1.14
CA PHE A 342 -3.48 9.69 -1.77
C PHE A 342 -4.58 10.68 -1.41
N ASP A 343 -5.72 10.62 -2.07
CA ASP A 343 -6.80 11.59 -1.86
C ASP A 343 -7.27 11.69 -0.40
N ASN A 344 -7.31 10.56 0.33
CA ASN A 344 -7.88 10.48 1.68
C ASN A 344 -6.90 9.97 2.74
N HIS A 345 -5.65 9.72 2.40
CA HIS A 345 -4.66 9.20 3.34
C HIS A 345 -3.24 9.48 2.88
N LYS A 346 -2.32 9.43 3.83
CA LYS A 346 -0.90 9.66 3.64
C LYS A 346 -0.12 8.46 4.16
N LEU A 347 0.82 7.98 3.38
CA LEU A 347 1.77 6.94 3.80
C LEU A 347 3.17 7.53 3.84
N LYS A 348 3.81 7.50 5.00
CA LYS A 348 5.23 7.76 5.19
C LYS A 348 5.92 6.42 5.44
N TYR A 349 6.81 6.02 4.56
CA TYR A 349 7.51 4.73 4.63
C TYR A 349 9.01 4.95 4.60
N THR A 350 9.71 4.61 5.67
CA THR A 350 11.14 4.84 5.84
C THR A 350 11.90 3.53 5.85
N ILE A 351 12.90 3.43 4.99
CA ILE A 351 13.77 2.26 4.85
C ILE A 351 15.20 2.69 5.19
N PRO A 352 15.84 2.08 6.19
CA PRO A 352 17.25 2.32 6.48
C PRO A 352 18.13 1.77 5.36
N ALA A 353 19.31 2.38 5.20
CA ALA A 353 20.33 1.86 4.29
C ALA A 353 20.73 0.44 4.70
N THR A 354 20.99 -0.39 3.70
CA THR A 354 21.62 -1.69 3.91
C THR A 354 23.13 -1.50 3.77
N ASN A 355 23.86 -1.78 4.84
CA ASN A 355 25.34 -1.86 4.76
C ASN A 355 25.68 -3.07 3.87
N LEU A 356 26.31 -2.80 2.76
CA LEU A 356 26.88 -3.81 1.85
C LEU A 356 28.12 -4.41 2.47
#